data_7feda152d7765679d6a80aa5b592df24
#
_entry.id   7feda152d7765679d6a80aa5b592df24
#
_cell.length_a   1.000
_cell.length_b   1.000
_cell.length_c   1.000
_cell.angle_alpha   90.00
_cell.angle_beta   90.00
_cell.angle_gamma   90.00
#
_symmetry.space_group_name_H-M   'P 1'
#
loop_
_entity.id
_entity.type
_entity.pdbx_description
1 polymer ?
#
loop_
_entity_poly.entity_id
_entity_poly.type
_entity_poly.pdbx_seq_one_letter_code
_entity_poly.pdbx_strand_id
1 'polypeptide(L)'
;DGSVFLLERMPDFEIAKHARVARTFQNIRLFGGMTVLENLLVAQHNPLMLASAFTVGGILHLPGFRKAEAEAIDKAVYWLERVRLIDRADDPAADLPYGDQRRLEIARAMCTDPHLLCLDEPAAGLNPRESADLNALLQFIRKEHRTSVLLIEHDMGVVMEISDHIVVLDYGVKISDGDADFVRTDPSVIAAYLGVEEEEIEDKPEVASLVVEALGEEAAVEAGIETPAVDVGEAVAAMAETGSHPGAKPAGLDAPRAGGADDLTRIKGIGPVNAGKLNGLGIWHFEQIAAWKDEEVAWVGSYLSFPGRIEREDWVGQARALAAKPGAPRKGKGNGKAGEGR
;
A
#
# COMPACT_ATOMS: atom_id res chain seq x y z
N ASP A 1 -4.59 22.07 28.35
CA ASP A 1 -4.13 23.32 28.95
C ASP A 1 -4.43 24.54 28.06
N GLY A 2 -4.89 24.34 26.82
CA GLY A 2 -5.23 25.40 25.85
C GLY A 2 -4.01 26.06 25.18
N SER A 3 -2.82 25.46 25.27
CA SER A 3 -1.62 25.98 24.62
C SER A 3 -1.78 25.87 23.07
N VAL A 4 -1.35 26.93 22.39
CA VAL A 4 -1.32 27.00 20.91
C VAL A 4 0.13 26.98 20.45
N PHE A 5 0.43 26.10 19.48
CA PHE A 5 1.78 25.94 18.92
C PHE A 5 1.78 26.33 17.43
N LEU A 6 2.72 27.20 17.05
CA LEU A 6 2.96 27.57 15.66
C LEU A 6 4.07 26.68 15.10
N LEU A 7 3.69 25.50 14.59
CA LEU A 7 4.62 24.44 14.18
C LEU A 7 5.61 24.92 13.13
N GLU A 8 5.18 25.80 12.22
CA GLU A 8 6.04 26.36 11.14
C GLU A 8 7.19 27.23 11.67
N ARG A 9 7.12 27.65 12.97
CA ARG A 9 8.14 28.50 13.63
C ARG A 9 8.95 27.77 14.67
N MET A 10 8.65 26.48 14.89
CA MET A 10 9.31 25.67 15.88
C MET A 10 10.39 24.78 15.24
N PRO A 11 11.57 24.64 15.86
CA PRO A 11 12.53 23.60 15.49
C PRO A 11 11.93 22.21 15.68
N ASP A 12 12.29 21.23 14.81
CA ASP A 12 11.73 19.87 14.81
C ASP A 12 11.77 19.19 16.19
N PHE A 13 12.86 19.37 16.94
CA PHE A 13 13.00 18.77 18.28
C PHE A 13 12.03 19.37 19.31
N GLU A 14 11.65 20.63 19.15
CA GLU A 14 10.68 21.31 20.02
C GLU A 14 9.25 20.88 19.67
N ILE A 15 8.96 20.63 18.40
CA ILE A 15 7.67 20.11 17.95
C ILE A 15 7.39 18.76 18.63
N ALA A 16 8.33 17.84 18.60
CA ALA A 16 8.19 16.55 19.27
C ALA A 16 8.06 16.68 20.79
N LYS A 17 8.86 17.56 21.41
CA LYS A 17 8.94 17.68 22.87
C LYS A 17 7.78 18.46 23.48
N HIS A 18 7.40 19.60 22.89
CA HIS A 18 6.43 20.53 23.46
C HIS A 18 5.05 20.40 22.84
N ALA A 19 4.95 20.34 21.52
CA ALA A 19 3.68 20.13 20.84
C ALA A 19 3.24 18.66 20.83
N ARG A 20 4.11 17.72 21.22
CA ARG A 20 3.84 16.27 21.26
C ARG A 20 3.32 15.76 19.94
N VAL A 21 3.98 16.12 18.85
CA VAL A 21 3.70 15.60 17.52
C VAL A 21 4.69 14.48 17.22
N ALA A 22 4.19 13.28 16.90
CA ALA A 22 4.98 12.18 16.37
C ALA A 22 4.70 12.03 14.88
N ARG A 23 5.72 11.67 14.10
CA ARG A 23 5.59 11.41 12.66
C ARG A 23 6.27 10.12 12.31
N THR A 24 5.61 9.30 11.49
CA THR A 24 6.26 8.23 10.73
C THR A 24 6.65 8.74 9.35
N PHE A 25 7.39 7.94 8.61
CA PHE A 25 7.83 8.28 7.26
C PHE A 25 7.37 7.19 6.29
N GLN A 26 7.22 7.54 5.02
CA GLN A 26 6.89 6.58 3.97
C GLN A 26 7.84 5.37 3.99
N ASN A 27 9.15 5.61 4.09
CA ASN A 27 10.14 4.57 4.31
C ASN A 27 10.29 4.30 5.80
N ILE A 28 10.09 3.07 6.23
CA ILE A 28 10.21 2.63 7.63
C ILE A 28 11.61 2.95 8.16
N ARG A 29 11.67 3.63 9.31
CA ARG A 29 12.93 4.02 9.95
C ARG A 29 13.06 3.35 11.33
N LEU A 30 13.36 2.06 11.32
CA LEU A 30 13.69 1.31 12.54
C LEU A 30 15.21 1.19 12.72
N PHE A 31 15.63 0.97 13.95
CA PHE A 31 16.99 0.57 14.27
C PHE A 31 17.11 -0.94 14.06
N GLY A 32 17.45 -1.35 12.83
CA GLY A 32 17.43 -2.76 12.42
C GLY A 32 18.33 -3.69 13.23
N GLY A 33 19.46 -3.18 13.75
CA GLY A 33 20.37 -3.92 14.61
C GLY A 33 19.97 -3.99 16.09
N MET A 34 18.87 -3.32 16.46
CA MET A 34 18.28 -3.40 17.80
C MET A 34 17.09 -4.34 17.79
N THR A 35 16.78 -4.90 18.95
CA THR A 35 15.59 -5.72 19.12
C THR A 35 14.30 -4.91 18.97
N VAL A 36 13.21 -5.61 18.80
CA VAL A 36 11.87 -5.02 18.74
C VAL A 36 11.58 -4.20 20.02
N LEU A 37 11.89 -4.74 21.20
CA LEU A 37 11.73 -4.05 22.48
C LEU A 37 12.65 -2.82 22.58
N GLU A 38 13.92 -2.94 22.21
CA GLU A 38 14.87 -1.84 22.28
C GLU A 38 14.47 -0.66 21.40
N ASN A 39 13.85 -0.90 20.23
CA ASN A 39 13.30 0.14 19.39
C ASN A 39 12.25 1.02 20.12
N LEU A 40 11.41 0.42 20.97
CA LEU A 40 10.42 1.14 21.74
C LEU A 40 11.05 1.87 22.95
N LEU A 41 12.08 1.29 23.56
CA LEU A 41 12.80 1.91 24.68
C LEU A 41 13.58 3.14 24.23
N VAL A 42 14.20 3.11 23.05
CA VAL A 42 14.90 4.29 22.48
C VAL A 42 13.96 5.48 22.28
N ALA A 43 12.69 5.27 21.94
CA ALA A 43 11.71 6.36 21.84
C ALA A 43 11.47 7.08 23.19
N GLN A 44 11.78 6.41 24.30
CA GLN A 44 11.61 6.90 25.67
C GLN A 44 12.90 7.43 26.29
N HIS A 45 13.94 7.69 25.47
CA HIS A 45 15.27 8.06 25.98
C HIS A 45 15.26 9.35 26.81
N ASN A 46 14.42 10.35 26.50
CA ASN A 46 14.39 11.61 27.21
C ASN A 46 14.02 11.45 28.71
N PRO A 47 12.89 10.79 29.07
CA PRO A 47 12.59 10.50 30.47
C PRO A 47 13.66 9.62 31.13
N LEU A 48 14.19 8.61 30.43
CA LEU A 48 15.24 7.74 30.96
C LEU A 48 16.55 8.49 31.23
N MET A 49 16.98 9.37 30.32
CA MET A 49 18.15 10.22 30.52
C MET A 49 18.01 11.16 31.74
N LEU A 50 16.84 11.79 31.88
CA LEU A 50 16.57 12.63 33.03
C LEU A 50 16.60 11.85 34.35
N ALA A 51 15.98 10.68 34.39
CA ALA A 51 15.98 9.80 35.55
C ALA A 51 17.37 9.26 35.90
N SER A 52 18.25 9.09 34.88
CA SER A 52 19.63 8.68 35.07
C SER A 52 20.58 9.79 35.55
N ALA A 53 20.08 11.01 35.73
CA ALA A 53 20.89 12.20 36.03
C ALA A 53 22.13 12.26 35.08
N PHE A 54 21.88 12.19 33.78
CA PHE A 54 22.93 12.19 32.74
C PHE A 54 23.99 11.11 32.93
N THR A 55 23.56 9.83 33.15
CA THR A 55 24.33 8.58 33.21
C THR A 55 24.75 8.11 34.61
N VAL A 56 25.03 8.99 35.55
CA VAL A 56 25.50 8.59 36.91
C VAL A 56 24.47 7.74 37.65
N GLY A 57 23.21 8.13 37.61
CA GLY A 57 22.11 7.38 38.24
C GLY A 57 21.83 6.01 37.58
N GLY A 58 22.06 5.90 36.26
CA GLY A 58 21.96 4.64 35.51
C GLY A 58 23.06 3.66 35.88
N ILE A 59 24.32 4.12 35.95
CA ILE A 59 25.47 3.27 36.33
C ILE A 59 25.35 2.80 37.80
N LEU A 60 24.85 3.63 38.68
CA LEU A 60 24.69 3.32 40.12
C LEU A 60 23.36 2.60 40.40
N HIS A 61 22.52 2.34 39.39
CA HIS A 61 21.20 1.74 39.52
C HIS A 61 20.33 2.41 40.63
N LEU A 62 20.35 3.75 40.69
CA LEU A 62 19.60 4.46 41.69
C LEU A 62 18.09 4.14 41.62
N PRO A 63 17.38 4.14 42.74
CA PRO A 63 15.94 3.77 42.78
C PRO A 63 15.07 4.56 41.81
N GLY A 64 15.38 5.83 41.57
CA GLY A 64 14.66 6.67 40.60
C GLY A 64 14.84 6.21 39.16
N PHE A 65 16.05 5.81 38.77
CA PHE A 65 16.33 5.29 37.46
C PHE A 65 15.64 3.92 37.25
N ARG A 66 15.78 2.99 38.23
CA ARG A 66 15.11 1.67 38.14
C ARG A 66 13.60 1.76 37.98
N LYS A 67 12.98 2.74 38.66
CA LYS A 67 11.56 3.00 38.53
C LYS A 67 11.19 3.46 37.11
N ALA A 68 11.93 4.46 36.60
CA ALA A 68 11.71 5.00 35.27
C ALA A 68 11.97 3.94 34.16
N GLU A 69 12.98 3.09 34.35
CA GLU A 69 13.28 1.98 33.45
C GLU A 69 12.14 0.94 33.44
N ALA A 70 11.61 0.55 34.61
CA ALA A 70 10.46 -0.35 34.70
C ALA A 70 9.21 0.24 34.02
N GLU A 71 8.89 1.50 34.27
CA GLU A 71 7.78 2.20 33.63
C GLU A 71 7.93 2.27 32.10
N ALA A 72 9.16 2.46 31.60
CA ALA A 72 9.44 2.47 30.16
C ALA A 72 9.29 1.07 29.53
N ILE A 73 9.73 0.02 30.23
CA ILE A 73 9.55 -1.36 29.82
C ILE A 73 8.06 -1.71 29.82
N ASP A 74 7.32 -1.40 30.87
CA ASP A 74 5.88 -1.66 30.96
C ASP A 74 5.12 -1.01 29.79
N LYS A 75 5.46 0.24 29.47
CA LYS A 75 4.89 0.95 28.31
C LYS A 75 5.25 0.28 26.99
N ALA A 76 6.49 -0.14 26.81
CA ALA A 76 6.93 -0.84 25.61
C ALA A 76 6.21 -2.19 25.45
N VAL A 77 6.11 -2.97 26.52
CA VAL A 77 5.37 -4.24 26.56
C VAL A 77 3.89 -4.01 26.20
N TYR A 78 3.25 -3.01 26.81
CA TYR A 78 1.87 -2.64 26.48
C TYR A 78 1.68 -2.42 24.97
N TRP A 79 2.54 -1.65 24.32
CA TRP A 79 2.42 -1.40 22.88
C TRP A 79 2.75 -2.63 22.06
N LEU A 80 3.75 -3.45 22.46
CA LEU A 80 4.06 -4.71 21.77
C LEU A 80 2.89 -5.70 21.80
N GLU A 81 2.16 -5.78 22.91
CA GLU A 81 0.94 -6.59 23.00
C GLU A 81 -0.13 -6.08 22.03
N ARG A 82 -0.35 -4.76 21.96
CA ARG A 82 -1.35 -4.15 21.07
C ARG A 82 -1.06 -4.37 19.59
N VAL A 83 0.21 -4.32 19.21
CA VAL A 83 0.63 -4.58 17.82
C VAL A 83 0.93 -6.06 17.55
N ARG A 84 0.70 -6.95 18.55
CA ARG A 84 0.92 -8.41 18.45
C ARG A 84 2.36 -8.78 18.12
N LEU A 85 3.32 -8.09 18.72
CA LEU A 85 4.74 -8.34 18.53
C LEU A 85 5.46 -8.74 19.82
N ILE A 86 4.72 -8.99 20.91
CA ILE A 86 5.32 -9.33 22.22
C ILE A 86 6.16 -10.60 22.15
N ASP A 87 5.73 -11.62 21.41
CA ASP A 87 6.45 -12.89 21.26
C ASP A 87 7.74 -12.75 20.45
N ARG A 88 7.95 -11.59 19.83
CA ARG A 88 9.12 -11.24 19.03
C ARG A 88 9.94 -10.10 19.64
N ALA A 89 9.72 -9.79 20.92
CA ALA A 89 10.33 -8.66 21.62
C ALA A 89 11.87 -8.68 21.54
N ASP A 90 12.48 -9.86 21.58
CA ASP A 90 13.93 -10.06 21.55
C ASP A 90 14.50 -10.27 20.13
N ASP A 91 13.65 -10.36 19.10
CA ASP A 91 14.10 -10.51 17.71
C ASP A 91 14.69 -9.18 17.20
N PRO A 92 15.69 -9.22 16.29
CA PRO A 92 16.14 -8.02 15.59
C PRO A 92 15.00 -7.42 14.77
N ALA A 93 14.82 -6.09 14.84
CA ALA A 93 13.74 -5.42 14.11
C ALA A 93 13.85 -5.58 12.57
N ALA A 94 15.08 -5.78 12.05
CA ALA A 94 15.29 -6.05 10.63
C ALA A 94 14.73 -7.40 10.15
N ASP A 95 14.55 -8.37 11.05
CA ASP A 95 14.07 -9.72 10.72
C ASP A 95 12.52 -9.81 10.71
N LEU A 96 11.83 -8.71 11.00
CA LEU A 96 10.39 -8.64 10.93
C LEU A 96 9.90 -8.56 9.47
N PRO A 97 8.77 -9.19 9.13
CA PRO A 97 8.03 -8.89 7.89
C PRO A 97 7.68 -7.40 7.79
N TYR A 98 7.49 -6.89 6.57
CA TYR A 98 7.26 -5.46 6.32
C TYR A 98 6.06 -4.90 7.10
N GLY A 99 4.92 -5.60 7.11
CA GLY A 99 3.74 -5.18 7.87
C GLY A 99 3.99 -5.12 9.38
N ASP A 100 4.82 -6.03 9.93
CA ASP A 100 5.21 -6.02 11.33
C ASP A 100 6.15 -4.86 11.65
N GLN A 101 7.09 -4.56 10.74
CA GLN A 101 7.95 -3.38 10.88
C GLN A 101 7.13 -2.09 10.90
N ARG A 102 6.10 -1.96 10.05
CA ARG A 102 5.19 -0.80 10.05
C ARG A 102 4.45 -0.68 11.37
N ARG A 103 3.90 -1.78 11.90
CA ARG A 103 3.23 -1.78 13.21
C ARG A 103 4.19 -1.41 14.35
N LEU A 104 5.43 -1.89 14.30
CA LEU A 104 6.47 -1.55 15.27
C LEU A 104 6.83 -0.06 15.21
N GLU A 105 6.91 0.54 14.02
CA GLU A 105 7.18 1.97 13.86
C GLU A 105 6.08 2.83 14.50
N ILE A 106 4.81 2.46 14.32
CA ILE A 106 3.68 3.14 14.95
C ILE A 106 3.72 2.95 16.47
N ALA A 107 3.95 1.75 16.97
CA ALA A 107 4.09 1.46 18.39
C ALA A 107 5.22 2.30 19.04
N ARG A 108 6.36 2.43 18.34
CA ARG A 108 7.47 3.26 18.76
C ARG A 108 7.09 4.74 18.84
N ALA A 109 6.36 5.26 17.85
CA ALA A 109 5.85 6.61 17.88
C ALA A 109 4.90 6.84 19.07
N MET A 110 4.02 5.88 19.35
CA MET A 110 3.08 5.95 20.48
C MET A 110 3.77 5.89 21.87
N CYS A 111 4.96 5.31 21.98
CA CYS A 111 5.73 5.35 23.22
C CYS A 111 6.14 6.78 23.65
N THR A 112 6.03 7.77 22.77
CA THR A 112 6.28 9.19 23.09
C THR A 112 5.05 9.91 23.64
N ASP A 113 3.91 9.25 23.81
CA ASP A 113 2.60 9.80 24.22
C ASP A 113 2.20 11.03 23.38
N PRO A 114 2.09 10.90 22.05
CA PRO A 114 1.80 12.04 21.20
C PRO A 114 0.36 12.52 21.33
N HIS A 115 0.12 13.83 21.15
CA HIS A 115 -1.21 14.40 20.99
C HIS A 115 -1.67 14.32 19.51
N LEU A 116 -0.70 14.37 18.59
CA LEU A 116 -0.92 14.23 17.14
C LEU A 116 0.07 13.21 16.58
N LEU A 117 -0.44 12.20 15.90
CA LEU A 117 0.32 11.22 15.15
C LEU A 117 0.14 11.48 13.65
N CYS A 118 1.22 11.84 12.97
CA CYS A 118 1.23 12.03 11.52
C CYS A 118 1.75 10.77 10.84
N LEU A 119 0.98 10.21 9.93
CA LEU A 119 1.28 8.99 9.19
C LEU A 119 1.34 9.30 7.70
N ASP A 120 2.41 8.87 7.06
CA ASP A 120 2.69 9.10 5.64
C ASP A 120 2.65 7.75 4.91
N GLU A 121 1.58 7.51 4.15
CA GLU A 121 1.27 6.27 3.42
C GLU A 121 1.51 4.99 4.27
N PRO A 122 0.88 4.86 5.45
CA PRO A 122 1.16 3.71 6.31
C PRO A 122 0.63 2.39 5.75
N ALA A 123 -0.35 2.40 4.85
CA ALA A 123 -0.90 1.20 4.23
C ALA A 123 -0.13 0.76 2.96
N ALA A 124 0.82 1.56 2.47
CA ALA A 124 1.57 1.25 1.26
C ALA A 124 2.30 -0.09 1.37
N GLY A 125 2.06 -1.01 0.42
CA GLY A 125 2.69 -2.32 0.38
C GLY A 125 2.12 -3.37 1.32
N LEU A 126 1.06 -3.06 2.07
CA LEU A 126 0.34 -4.02 2.90
C LEU A 126 -0.66 -4.82 2.06
N ASN A 127 -0.92 -6.05 2.49
CA ASN A 127 -2.03 -6.82 1.95
C ASN A 127 -3.37 -6.39 2.62
N PRO A 128 -4.55 -6.77 2.07
CA PRO A 128 -5.84 -6.34 2.61
C PRO A 128 -6.07 -6.66 4.09
N ARG A 129 -5.54 -7.79 4.57
CA ARG A 129 -5.65 -8.18 5.99
C ARG A 129 -4.76 -7.28 6.87
N GLU A 130 -3.54 -7.00 6.44
CA GLU A 130 -2.63 -6.11 7.16
C GLU A 130 -3.16 -4.68 7.20
N SER A 131 -3.80 -4.20 6.12
CA SER A 131 -4.48 -2.90 6.08
C SER A 131 -5.64 -2.84 7.07
N ALA A 132 -6.47 -3.89 7.16
CA ALA A 132 -7.54 -3.98 8.16
C ALA A 132 -6.99 -3.99 9.60
N ASP A 133 -5.91 -4.74 9.87
CA ASP A 133 -5.25 -4.73 11.18
C ASP A 133 -4.66 -3.34 11.51
N LEU A 134 -4.13 -2.62 10.52
CA LEU A 134 -3.66 -1.23 10.67
C LEU A 134 -4.82 -0.29 10.98
N ASN A 135 -5.94 -0.37 10.26
CA ASN A 135 -7.13 0.45 10.50
C ASN A 135 -7.65 0.25 11.92
N ALA A 136 -7.74 -1.01 12.38
CA ALA A 136 -8.15 -1.33 13.75
C ALA A 136 -7.19 -0.72 14.79
N LEU A 137 -5.88 -0.74 14.54
CA LEU A 137 -4.89 -0.12 15.41
C LEU A 137 -5.05 1.41 15.45
N LEU A 138 -5.25 2.08 14.33
CA LEU A 138 -5.44 3.54 14.28
C LEU A 138 -6.72 3.97 14.97
N GLN A 139 -7.82 3.23 14.76
CA GLN A 139 -9.07 3.47 15.50
C GLN A 139 -8.88 3.29 17.01
N PHE A 140 -8.14 2.26 17.45
CA PHE A 140 -7.81 2.05 18.85
C PHE A 140 -7.00 3.23 19.41
N ILE A 141 -5.95 3.69 18.72
CA ILE A 141 -5.14 4.85 19.12
C ILE A 141 -6.01 6.10 19.29
N ARG A 142 -6.90 6.36 18.34
CA ARG A 142 -7.81 7.52 18.40
C ARG A 142 -8.77 7.45 19.58
N LYS A 143 -9.41 6.32 19.81
CA LYS A 143 -10.48 6.17 20.82
C LYS A 143 -9.92 6.06 22.23
N GLU A 144 -8.92 5.22 22.45
CA GLU A 144 -8.43 4.90 23.79
C GLU A 144 -7.33 5.86 24.27
N HIS A 145 -6.45 6.28 23.37
CA HIS A 145 -5.36 7.20 23.72
C HIS A 145 -5.68 8.68 23.49
N ARG A 146 -6.82 8.99 22.86
CA ARG A 146 -7.22 10.35 22.49
C ARG A 146 -6.14 11.09 21.71
N THR A 147 -5.38 10.35 20.90
CA THR A 147 -4.39 10.89 20.00
C THR A 147 -5.07 11.22 18.68
N SER A 148 -4.96 12.47 18.23
CA SER A 148 -5.40 12.84 16.90
C SER A 148 -4.49 12.20 15.85
N VAL A 149 -5.06 11.73 14.73
CA VAL A 149 -4.30 11.12 13.63
C VAL A 149 -4.45 12.00 12.40
N LEU A 150 -3.32 12.41 11.82
CA LEU A 150 -3.24 13.01 10.50
C LEU A 150 -2.69 11.95 9.54
N LEU A 151 -3.51 11.51 8.61
CA LEU A 151 -3.18 10.46 7.66
C LEU A 151 -3.01 11.05 6.26
N ILE A 152 -1.93 10.71 5.59
CA ILE A 152 -1.73 10.93 4.16
C ILE A 152 -1.80 9.56 3.51
N GLU A 153 -2.79 9.36 2.66
CA GLU A 153 -3.04 8.09 1.95
C GLU A 153 -3.65 8.34 0.57
N HIS A 154 -3.48 7.40 -0.31
CA HIS A 154 -4.08 7.37 -1.64
C HIS A 154 -5.01 6.15 -1.83
N ASP A 155 -5.11 5.26 -0.83
CA ASP A 155 -6.08 4.17 -0.80
C ASP A 155 -7.41 4.69 -0.22
N MET A 156 -8.39 4.87 -1.12
CA MET A 156 -9.72 5.41 -0.75
C MET A 156 -10.41 4.51 0.28
N GLY A 157 -10.24 3.18 0.20
CA GLY A 157 -10.84 2.25 1.15
C GLY A 157 -10.36 2.50 2.57
N VAL A 158 -9.05 2.70 2.76
CA VAL A 158 -8.46 3.03 4.06
C VAL A 158 -8.93 4.40 4.54
N VAL A 159 -8.87 5.42 3.68
CA VAL A 159 -9.23 6.80 4.04
C VAL A 159 -10.69 6.91 4.46
N MET A 160 -11.62 6.35 3.67
CA MET A 160 -13.06 6.44 3.95
C MET A 160 -13.48 5.68 5.21
N GLU A 161 -12.77 4.60 5.57
CA GLU A 161 -13.11 3.79 6.74
C GLU A 161 -12.73 4.47 8.07
N ILE A 162 -11.63 5.23 8.10
CA ILE A 162 -11.06 5.67 9.40
C ILE A 162 -11.09 7.18 9.60
N SER A 163 -11.34 7.99 8.57
CA SER A 163 -11.27 9.45 8.66
C SER A 163 -12.60 10.05 9.09
N ASP A 164 -12.55 11.03 9.99
CA ASP A 164 -13.70 11.86 10.35
C ASP A 164 -13.83 13.06 9.40
N HIS A 165 -12.71 13.48 8.80
CA HIS A 165 -12.62 14.61 7.89
C HIS A 165 -11.52 14.38 6.87
N ILE A 166 -11.81 14.65 5.61
CA ILE A 166 -10.94 14.37 4.46
C ILE A 166 -10.72 15.65 3.67
N VAL A 167 -9.48 15.91 3.33
CA VAL A 167 -9.07 16.98 2.40
C VAL A 167 -8.40 16.31 1.20
N VAL A 168 -8.95 16.50 0.02
CA VAL A 168 -8.39 15.93 -1.21
C VAL A 168 -7.56 16.98 -1.92
N LEU A 169 -6.34 16.58 -2.28
CA LEU A 169 -5.39 17.39 -3.02
C LEU A 169 -5.08 16.74 -4.36
N ASP A 170 -5.24 17.49 -5.43
CA ASP A 170 -4.80 17.13 -6.78
C ASP A 170 -3.80 18.15 -7.28
N TYR A 171 -2.58 17.70 -7.68
CA TYR A 171 -1.45 18.56 -8.08
C TYR A 171 -1.19 19.74 -7.13
N GLY A 172 -1.41 19.55 -5.82
CA GLY A 172 -1.20 20.60 -4.79
C GLY A 172 -2.34 21.59 -4.64
N VAL A 173 -3.43 21.43 -5.37
CA VAL A 173 -4.66 22.21 -5.23
C VAL A 173 -5.68 21.41 -4.45
N LYS A 174 -6.36 22.07 -3.49
CA LYS A 174 -7.45 21.43 -2.77
C LYS A 174 -8.69 21.37 -3.66
N ILE A 175 -9.13 20.16 -3.99
CA ILE A 175 -10.29 19.91 -4.84
C ILE A 175 -11.53 19.53 -4.04
N SER A 176 -11.39 18.95 -2.84
CA SER A 176 -12.51 18.61 -1.97
C SER A 176 -12.12 18.72 -0.49
N ASP A 177 -13.15 18.93 0.38
CA ASP A 177 -12.95 19.16 1.82
C ASP A 177 -14.26 18.85 2.57
N GLY A 178 -14.35 17.69 3.23
CA GLY A 178 -15.56 17.23 3.89
C GLY A 178 -15.43 15.93 4.65
N ASP A 179 -16.54 15.34 5.03
CA ASP A 179 -16.59 13.98 5.56
C ASP A 179 -16.48 12.92 4.45
N ALA A 180 -16.45 11.66 4.86
CA ALA A 180 -16.26 10.56 3.91
C ALA A 180 -17.42 10.45 2.89
N ASP A 181 -18.65 10.72 3.31
CA ASP A 181 -19.83 10.60 2.43
C ASP A 181 -19.83 11.73 1.39
N PHE A 182 -19.50 12.95 1.80
CA PHE A 182 -19.37 14.09 0.90
C PHE A 182 -18.26 13.87 -0.14
N VAL A 183 -17.05 13.50 0.33
CA VAL A 183 -15.87 13.36 -0.55
C VAL A 183 -16.04 12.20 -1.53
N ARG A 184 -16.70 11.12 -1.11
CA ARG A 184 -16.95 9.95 -1.95
C ARG A 184 -17.83 10.27 -3.17
N THR A 185 -18.77 11.21 -3.02
CA THR A 185 -19.74 11.57 -4.07
C THR A 185 -19.35 12.85 -4.84
N ASP A 186 -18.21 13.47 -4.49
CA ASP A 186 -17.73 14.68 -5.15
C ASP A 186 -17.21 14.35 -6.57
N PRO A 187 -17.83 14.94 -7.64
CA PRO A 187 -17.42 14.68 -9.02
C PRO A 187 -15.94 14.99 -9.30
N SER A 188 -15.39 16.04 -8.69
CA SER A 188 -13.98 16.43 -8.86
C SER A 188 -13.04 15.36 -8.30
N VAL A 189 -13.42 14.71 -7.17
CA VAL A 189 -12.66 13.62 -6.57
C VAL A 189 -12.72 12.37 -7.44
N ILE A 190 -13.93 12.05 -7.94
CA ILE A 190 -14.15 10.91 -8.84
C ILE A 190 -13.33 11.09 -10.12
N ALA A 191 -13.38 12.27 -10.74
CA ALA A 191 -12.63 12.60 -11.94
C ALA A 191 -11.11 12.45 -11.72
N ALA A 192 -10.59 13.04 -10.64
CA ALA A 192 -9.17 12.97 -10.29
C ALA A 192 -8.69 11.54 -10.01
N TYR A 193 -9.52 10.73 -9.31
CA TYR A 193 -9.19 9.33 -8.99
C TYR A 193 -9.18 8.44 -10.23
N LEU A 194 -10.12 8.63 -11.14
CA LEU A 194 -10.21 7.88 -12.41
C LEU A 194 -9.26 8.41 -13.47
N GLY A 195 -8.70 9.63 -13.29
CA GLY A 195 -7.84 10.29 -14.28
C GLY A 195 -8.58 10.71 -15.54
N VAL A 196 -9.85 11.13 -15.40
CA VAL A 196 -10.73 11.64 -16.46
C VAL A 196 -11.14 13.08 -16.16
N GLU A 197 -11.61 13.82 -17.16
CA GLU A 197 -12.18 15.16 -16.95
C GLU A 197 -13.62 15.03 -16.41
N GLU A 198 -14.06 15.99 -15.58
CA GLU A 198 -15.41 15.98 -14.97
C GLU A 198 -16.51 15.85 -16.02
N GLU A 199 -16.34 16.52 -17.16
CA GLU A 199 -17.28 16.49 -18.30
C GLU A 199 -17.40 15.10 -18.96
N GLU A 200 -16.39 14.23 -18.77
CA GLU A 200 -16.39 12.86 -19.31
C GLU A 200 -17.18 11.88 -18.44
N ILE A 201 -17.43 12.20 -17.17
CA ILE A 201 -18.15 11.31 -16.23
C ILE A 201 -19.62 11.22 -16.62
N GLU A 202 -20.25 12.35 -17.04
CA GLU A 202 -21.66 12.40 -17.38
C GLU A 202 -21.98 11.73 -18.74
N ASP A 203 -21.04 11.75 -19.68
CA ASP A 203 -21.29 11.33 -21.08
C ASP A 203 -20.86 9.88 -21.40
N LYS A 204 -20.10 9.19 -20.53
CA LYS A 204 -19.55 7.86 -20.81
C LYS A 204 -20.05 6.80 -19.84
N PRO A 205 -20.92 5.86 -20.27
CA PRO A 205 -21.42 4.78 -19.41
C PRO A 205 -20.28 3.85 -18.90
N GLU A 206 -19.15 3.81 -19.60
CA GLU A 206 -17.96 3.05 -19.17
C GLU A 206 -17.31 3.67 -17.94
N VAL A 207 -17.32 5.00 -17.83
CA VAL A 207 -16.80 5.72 -16.67
C VAL A 207 -17.74 5.55 -15.47
N ALA A 208 -19.03 5.58 -15.68
CA ALA A 208 -20.03 5.32 -14.64
C ALA A 208 -19.86 3.91 -14.03
N SER A 209 -19.53 2.90 -14.84
CA SER A 209 -19.27 1.54 -14.34
C SER A 209 -17.98 1.46 -13.50
N LEU A 210 -16.95 2.22 -13.86
CA LEU A 210 -15.71 2.32 -13.07
C LEU A 210 -15.92 3.02 -11.72
N VAL A 211 -16.80 4.02 -11.68
CA VAL A 211 -17.21 4.70 -10.43
C VAL A 211 -17.93 3.72 -9.51
N VAL A 212 -18.86 2.93 -10.04
CA VAL A 212 -19.59 1.91 -9.27
C VAL A 212 -18.62 0.86 -8.71
N GLU A 213 -17.64 0.42 -9.49
CA GLU A 213 -16.63 -0.55 -9.07
C GLU A 213 -15.69 0.04 -7.98
N ALA A 214 -15.29 1.30 -8.11
CA ALA A 214 -14.36 1.95 -7.20
C ALA A 214 -14.99 2.41 -5.88
N LEU A 215 -16.23 2.92 -5.92
CA LEU A 215 -16.89 3.60 -4.82
C LEU A 215 -18.10 2.85 -4.24
N GLY A 216 -18.64 1.88 -4.99
CA GLY A 216 -19.87 1.18 -4.67
C GLY A 216 -21.13 1.82 -5.30
N GLU A 217 -22.14 0.99 -5.51
CA GLU A 217 -23.37 1.36 -6.25
C GLU A 217 -24.17 2.50 -5.57
N GLU A 218 -24.25 2.49 -4.23
CA GLU A 218 -24.96 3.53 -3.46
C GLU A 218 -24.28 4.91 -3.63
N ALA A 219 -22.94 4.96 -3.63
CA ALA A 219 -22.20 6.20 -3.78
C ALA A 219 -22.27 6.76 -5.21
N ALA A 220 -22.32 5.93 -6.23
CA ALA A 220 -22.47 6.34 -7.61
C ALA A 220 -23.85 6.98 -7.87
N VAL A 221 -24.91 6.40 -7.29
CA VAL A 221 -26.29 6.95 -7.38
C VAL A 221 -26.38 8.29 -6.64
N GLU A 222 -25.77 8.41 -5.46
CA GLU A 222 -25.74 9.66 -4.69
C GLU A 222 -24.98 10.78 -5.40
N ALA A 223 -23.93 10.43 -6.17
CA ALA A 223 -23.18 11.36 -7.02
C ALA A 223 -23.96 11.82 -8.27
N GLY A 224 -25.20 11.33 -8.47
CA GLY A 224 -26.04 11.69 -9.62
C GLY A 224 -25.63 11.01 -10.93
N ILE A 225 -24.76 10.00 -10.87
CA ILE A 225 -24.33 9.24 -12.03
C ILE A 225 -25.44 8.25 -12.39
N GLU A 226 -26.09 8.44 -13.56
CA GLU A 226 -27.08 7.49 -14.07
C GLU A 226 -26.41 6.14 -14.31
N THR A 227 -26.61 5.18 -13.39
CA THR A 227 -26.24 3.80 -13.63
C THR A 227 -27.13 3.24 -14.72
N PRO A 228 -26.59 2.76 -15.85
CA PRO A 228 -27.43 2.07 -16.81
C PRO A 228 -28.11 0.93 -16.08
N ALA A 229 -29.44 0.80 -16.28
CA ALA A 229 -30.25 -0.28 -15.72
C ALA A 229 -29.85 -1.61 -16.38
N VAL A 230 -28.66 -2.07 -16.10
CA VAL A 230 -28.22 -3.44 -16.40
C VAL A 230 -28.56 -4.22 -15.14
N ASP A 231 -29.36 -5.25 -15.29
CA ASP A 231 -29.63 -6.20 -14.21
C ASP A 231 -28.30 -6.86 -13.80
N VAL A 232 -27.62 -6.25 -12.81
CA VAL A 232 -26.28 -6.65 -12.34
C VAL A 232 -26.31 -8.07 -11.80
N GLY A 233 -27.48 -8.53 -11.33
CA GLY A 233 -27.68 -9.91 -10.88
C GLY A 233 -27.50 -10.93 -12.03
N GLU A 234 -27.97 -10.62 -13.23
CA GLU A 234 -27.83 -11.50 -14.39
C GLU A 234 -26.44 -11.36 -15.05
N ALA A 235 -25.87 -10.15 -15.08
CA ALA A 235 -24.53 -9.90 -15.62
C ALA A 235 -23.42 -10.48 -14.73
N VAL A 236 -23.51 -10.35 -13.41
CA VAL A 236 -22.56 -10.95 -12.44
C VAL A 236 -22.69 -12.47 -12.41
N ALA A 237 -23.92 -13.01 -12.49
CA ALA A 237 -24.13 -14.46 -12.63
C ALA A 237 -23.59 -15.00 -13.94
N ALA A 238 -23.75 -14.29 -15.06
CA ALA A 238 -23.20 -14.66 -16.36
C ALA A 238 -21.67 -14.54 -16.41
N MET A 239 -21.07 -13.55 -15.74
CA MET A 239 -19.61 -13.40 -15.60
C MET A 239 -18.99 -14.48 -14.70
N ALA A 240 -19.69 -14.90 -13.65
CA ALA A 240 -19.23 -15.97 -12.76
C ALA A 240 -19.23 -17.35 -13.43
N GLU A 241 -20.10 -17.57 -14.43
CA GLU A 241 -20.19 -18.86 -15.11
C GLU A 241 -19.35 -18.97 -16.40
N THR A 242 -18.89 -17.86 -17.01
CA THR A 242 -18.23 -17.92 -18.32
C THR A 242 -16.78 -17.45 -18.37
N GLY A 243 -16.25 -16.76 -17.36
CA GLY A 243 -14.86 -16.22 -17.43
C GLY A 243 -14.62 -15.40 -18.72
N SER A 244 -15.62 -14.65 -19.18
CA SER A 244 -15.62 -13.97 -20.48
C SER A 244 -15.01 -12.56 -20.31
N HIS A 245 -13.76 -12.42 -20.75
CA HIS A 245 -13.14 -11.11 -20.93
C HIS A 245 -13.59 -10.50 -22.27
N PRO A 246 -13.73 -9.16 -22.40
CA PRO A 246 -14.11 -8.52 -23.66
C PRO A 246 -13.03 -8.75 -24.71
N GLY A 247 -13.46 -9.02 -25.95
CA GLY A 247 -12.56 -9.32 -27.06
C GLY A 247 -12.32 -10.81 -27.28
N ALA A 248 -11.17 -11.15 -27.84
CA ALA A 248 -10.81 -12.51 -28.20
C ALA A 248 -9.57 -12.98 -27.42
N LYS A 249 -9.67 -14.14 -26.77
CA LYS A 249 -8.51 -14.73 -26.08
C LYS A 249 -7.37 -14.99 -27.10
N PRO A 250 -6.14 -14.50 -26.86
CA PRO A 250 -5.03 -14.75 -27.75
C PRO A 250 -4.69 -16.25 -27.85
N ALA A 251 -4.20 -16.67 -29.01
CA ALA A 251 -3.78 -18.06 -29.24
C ALA A 251 -2.53 -18.36 -28.39
N GLY A 252 -2.68 -19.28 -27.43
CA GLY A 252 -1.58 -19.79 -26.60
C GLY A 252 -0.89 -21.00 -27.24
N LEU A 253 0.32 -21.28 -26.75
CA LEU A 253 1.06 -22.51 -27.02
C LEU A 253 1.08 -23.36 -25.75
N ASP A 254 0.98 -24.67 -25.85
CA ASP A 254 1.02 -25.59 -24.72
C ASP A 254 2.39 -25.58 -24.01
N ALA A 255 3.44 -25.26 -24.75
CA ALA A 255 4.80 -25.13 -24.24
C ALA A 255 5.62 -24.14 -25.10
N PRO A 256 6.72 -23.58 -24.55
CA PRO A 256 7.61 -22.75 -25.34
C PRO A 256 8.24 -23.53 -26.50
N ARG A 257 8.49 -22.85 -27.62
CA ARG A 257 9.13 -23.47 -28.81
C ARG A 257 10.53 -23.98 -28.50
N ALA A 258 11.06 -24.84 -29.36
CA ALA A 258 12.44 -25.34 -29.27
C ALA A 258 13.44 -24.16 -29.18
N GLY A 259 14.10 -24.07 -28.05
CA GLY A 259 15.01 -22.96 -27.72
C GLY A 259 14.62 -22.16 -26.47
N GLY A 260 13.50 -22.51 -25.81
CA GLY A 260 13.04 -21.90 -24.55
C GLY A 260 12.15 -20.67 -24.75
N ALA A 261 11.54 -20.22 -23.68
CA ALA A 261 10.72 -19.02 -23.63
C ALA A 261 11.55 -17.74 -23.75
N ASP A 262 10.97 -16.70 -24.33
CA ASP A 262 11.56 -15.37 -24.30
C ASP A 262 11.35 -14.73 -22.91
N ASP A 263 12.25 -13.86 -22.51
CA ASP A 263 12.11 -13.09 -21.27
C ASP A 263 11.15 -11.91 -21.51
N LEU A 264 9.87 -12.14 -21.24
CA LEU A 264 8.82 -11.14 -21.46
C LEU A 264 8.98 -9.89 -20.59
N THR A 265 9.76 -9.95 -19.51
CA THR A 265 10.03 -8.77 -18.64
C THR A 265 10.86 -7.69 -19.35
N ARG A 266 11.39 -7.96 -20.53
CA ARG A 266 12.08 -6.97 -21.37
C ARG A 266 11.11 -5.98 -22.04
N ILE A 267 9.83 -6.28 -22.08
CA ILE A 267 8.80 -5.32 -22.47
C ILE A 267 8.54 -4.43 -21.26
N LYS A 268 8.73 -3.12 -21.40
CA LYS A 268 8.46 -2.15 -20.33
C LYS A 268 6.97 -2.25 -19.96
N GLY A 269 6.70 -2.46 -18.67
CA GLY A 269 5.35 -2.66 -18.15
C GLY A 269 4.98 -4.11 -17.85
N ILE A 270 5.77 -5.09 -18.32
CA ILE A 270 5.60 -6.49 -17.96
C ILE A 270 6.59 -6.84 -16.84
N GLY A 271 6.11 -6.87 -15.60
CA GLY A 271 6.88 -7.40 -14.47
C GLY A 271 6.83 -8.93 -14.37
N PRO A 272 7.60 -9.55 -13.44
CA PRO A 272 7.67 -11.01 -13.28
C PRO A 272 6.31 -11.67 -13.06
N VAL A 273 5.39 -11.03 -12.34
CA VAL A 273 4.04 -11.54 -12.06
C VAL A 273 3.22 -11.61 -13.34
N ASN A 274 3.23 -10.54 -14.15
CA ASN A 274 2.48 -10.49 -15.40
C ASN A 274 3.08 -11.42 -16.46
N ALA A 275 4.41 -11.54 -16.51
CA ALA A 275 5.08 -12.53 -17.33
C ALA A 275 4.63 -13.95 -16.97
N GLY A 276 4.52 -14.26 -15.67
CA GLY A 276 3.98 -15.54 -15.18
C GLY A 276 2.55 -15.79 -15.61
N LYS A 277 1.66 -14.78 -15.51
CA LYS A 277 0.26 -14.86 -15.96
C LYS A 277 0.16 -15.08 -17.48
N LEU A 278 0.97 -14.36 -18.26
CA LEU A 278 1.05 -14.53 -19.71
C LEU A 278 1.55 -15.93 -20.09
N ASN A 279 2.56 -16.44 -19.42
CA ASN A 279 3.03 -17.80 -19.60
C ASN A 279 1.93 -18.84 -19.29
N GLY A 280 1.11 -18.59 -18.27
CA GLY A 280 -0.06 -19.42 -17.95
C GLY A 280 -1.14 -19.42 -19.05
N LEU A 281 -1.20 -18.38 -19.88
CA LEU A 281 -2.03 -18.31 -21.07
C LEU A 281 -1.39 -18.95 -22.30
N GLY A 282 -0.18 -19.48 -22.20
CA GLY A 282 0.58 -20.02 -23.31
C GLY A 282 1.29 -18.96 -24.14
N ILE A 283 1.46 -17.75 -23.62
CA ILE A 283 2.20 -16.68 -24.27
C ILE A 283 3.65 -16.71 -23.77
N TRP A 284 4.51 -17.25 -24.58
CA TRP A 284 5.93 -17.50 -24.26
C TRP A 284 6.91 -16.63 -25.04
N HIS A 285 6.44 -16.04 -26.17
CA HIS A 285 7.34 -15.41 -27.13
C HIS A 285 6.88 -14.01 -27.50
N PHE A 286 7.85 -13.11 -27.76
CA PHE A 286 7.59 -11.75 -28.24
C PHE A 286 6.75 -11.74 -29.50
N GLU A 287 6.96 -12.72 -30.42
CA GLU A 287 6.20 -12.83 -31.65
C GLU A 287 4.68 -13.01 -31.42
N GLN A 288 4.28 -13.69 -30.33
CA GLN A 288 2.87 -13.86 -29.98
C GLN A 288 2.25 -12.52 -29.60
N ILE A 289 2.92 -11.75 -28.74
CA ILE A 289 2.48 -10.41 -28.32
C ILE A 289 2.50 -9.44 -29.53
N ALA A 290 3.51 -9.51 -30.38
CA ALA A 290 3.63 -8.68 -31.58
C ALA A 290 2.53 -8.88 -32.61
N ALA A 291 1.87 -10.05 -32.57
CA ALA A 291 0.78 -10.42 -33.46
C ALA A 291 -0.62 -10.05 -32.93
N TRP A 292 -0.75 -9.59 -31.69
CA TRP A 292 -2.04 -9.23 -31.10
C TRP A 292 -2.73 -8.12 -31.88
N LYS A 293 -4.03 -8.28 -32.03
CA LYS A 293 -4.97 -7.29 -32.54
C LYS A 293 -5.69 -6.61 -31.39
N ASP A 294 -6.43 -5.57 -31.67
CA ASP A 294 -7.15 -4.78 -30.66
C ASP A 294 -8.07 -5.64 -29.79
N GLU A 295 -8.72 -6.67 -30.37
CA GLU A 295 -9.57 -7.60 -29.62
C GLU A 295 -8.79 -8.47 -28.62
N GLU A 296 -7.56 -8.89 -28.96
CA GLU A 296 -6.69 -9.68 -28.09
C GLU A 296 -6.05 -8.80 -27.03
N VAL A 297 -5.72 -7.57 -27.38
CA VAL A 297 -5.23 -6.54 -26.46
C VAL A 297 -6.27 -6.21 -25.40
N ALA A 298 -7.52 -6.00 -25.80
CA ALA A 298 -8.64 -5.75 -24.89
C ALA A 298 -8.86 -6.94 -23.95
N TRP A 299 -8.83 -8.16 -24.47
CA TRP A 299 -8.99 -9.38 -23.69
C TRP A 299 -7.88 -9.56 -22.65
N VAL A 300 -6.61 -9.39 -23.04
CA VAL A 300 -5.45 -9.54 -22.14
C VAL A 300 -5.42 -8.42 -21.11
N GLY A 301 -5.76 -7.18 -21.50
CA GLY A 301 -5.87 -6.04 -20.59
C GLY A 301 -6.89 -6.32 -19.48
N SER A 302 -8.06 -6.85 -19.83
CA SER A 302 -9.08 -7.27 -18.87
C SER A 302 -8.61 -8.45 -18.00
N TYR A 303 -7.98 -9.48 -18.59
CA TYR A 303 -7.47 -10.65 -17.86
C TYR A 303 -6.38 -10.28 -16.83
N LEU A 304 -5.53 -9.34 -17.16
CA LEU A 304 -4.47 -8.86 -16.27
C LEU A 304 -4.97 -7.79 -15.27
N SER A 305 -6.25 -7.39 -15.35
CA SER A 305 -6.89 -6.37 -14.51
C SER A 305 -6.31 -4.97 -14.66
N PHE A 306 -5.92 -4.59 -15.90
CA PHE A 306 -5.49 -3.21 -16.23
C PHE A 306 -5.79 -2.86 -17.70
N PRO A 307 -7.06 -2.64 -18.03
CA PRO A 307 -7.46 -2.25 -19.38
C PRO A 307 -6.76 -0.94 -19.82
N GLY A 308 -6.44 -0.86 -21.12
CA GLY A 308 -5.80 0.34 -21.71
C GLY A 308 -4.30 0.50 -21.42
N ARG A 309 -3.71 -0.30 -20.54
CA ARG A 309 -2.28 -0.21 -20.21
C ARG A 309 -1.39 -0.76 -21.33
N ILE A 310 -1.85 -1.82 -22.01
CA ILE A 310 -1.10 -2.46 -23.09
C ILE A 310 -0.87 -1.49 -24.24
N GLU A 311 -1.88 -0.70 -24.58
CA GLU A 311 -1.84 0.33 -25.61
C GLU A 311 -0.98 1.52 -25.17
N ARG A 312 -1.23 2.04 -23.98
CA ARG A 312 -0.51 3.19 -23.43
C ARG A 312 0.99 2.95 -23.30
N GLU A 313 1.39 1.74 -22.95
CA GLU A 313 2.78 1.32 -22.82
C GLU A 313 3.33 0.70 -24.11
N ASP A 314 2.53 0.61 -25.18
CA ASP A 314 2.91 0.06 -26.51
C ASP A 314 3.58 -1.32 -26.41
N TRP A 315 2.96 -2.26 -25.72
CA TRP A 315 3.52 -3.61 -25.56
C TRP A 315 3.69 -4.32 -26.90
N VAL A 316 2.73 -4.14 -27.82
CA VAL A 316 2.74 -4.75 -29.15
C VAL A 316 3.91 -4.20 -29.99
N GLY A 317 4.13 -2.89 -29.98
CA GLY A 317 5.25 -2.26 -30.68
C GLY A 317 6.60 -2.67 -30.08
N GLN A 318 6.71 -2.68 -28.75
CA GLN A 318 7.91 -3.17 -28.07
C GLN A 318 8.21 -4.64 -28.39
N ALA A 319 7.20 -5.51 -28.34
CA ALA A 319 7.34 -6.92 -28.68
C ALA A 319 7.80 -7.13 -30.13
N ARG A 320 7.25 -6.35 -31.06
CA ARG A 320 7.66 -6.37 -32.48
C ARG A 320 9.13 -5.98 -32.65
N ALA A 321 9.58 -4.95 -31.94
CA ALA A 321 10.98 -4.52 -31.97
C ALA A 321 11.94 -5.54 -31.35
N LEU A 322 11.49 -6.28 -30.32
CA LEU A 322 12.27 -7.34 -29.66
C LEU A 322 12.31 -8.63 -30.49
N ALA A 323 11.22 -8.99 -31.14
CA ALA A 323 11.14 -10.15 -32.05
C ALA A 323 12.00 -9.98 -33.30
N ALA A 324 12.15 -8.74 -33.79
CA ALA A 324 12.97 -8.43 -34.99
C ALA A 324 14.50 -8.48 -34.75
N LYS A 325 14.96 -8.58 -33.49
CA LYS A 325 16.40 -8.67 -33.15
C LYS A 325 16.83 -10.13 -33.05
N PRO A 326 17.57 -10.71 -34.00
CA PRO A 326 18.09 -12.05 -33.88
C PRO A 326 19.20 -12.08 -32.83
N GLY A 327 19.00 -12.89 -31.75
CA GLY A 327 20.05 -13.34 -30.87
C GLY A 327 20.30 -12.55 -29.58
N ALA A 328 19.54 -12.85 -28.53
CA ALA A 328 20.02 -12.74 -27.16
C ALA A 328 19.85 -14.11 -26.45
N PRO A 329 20.80 -14.54 -25.62
CA PRO A 329 20.86 -15.92 -25.15
C PRO A 329 19.66 -16.27 -24.28
N ARG A 330 18.97 -17.33 -24.65
CA ARG A 330 17.89 -17.98 -23.91
C ARG A 330 18.48 -18.63 -22.67
N LYS A 331 18.23 -18.10 -21.47
CA LYS A 331 18.67 -18.69 -20.20
C LYS A 331 17.79 -19.92 -19.87
N GLY A 332 18.21 -21.10 -20.34
CA GLY A 332 17.73 -22.34 -19.78
C GLY A 332 18.43 -22.60 -18.43
N LYS A 333 17.70 -22.52 -17.31
CA LYS A 333 18.13 -23.15 -16.06
C LYS A 333 17.88 -24.65 -16.15
N GLY A 334 18.91 -25.39 -16.55
CA GLY A 334 18.99 -26.80 -16.34
C GLY A 334 19.24 -27.10 -14.86
N ASN A 335 18.26 -27.66 -14.17
CA ASN A 335 18.43 -28.26 -12.86
C ASN A 335 18.65 -29.77 -13.09
N GLY A 336 19.89 -30.21 -13.14
CA GLY A 336 20.32 -31.60 -13.19
C GLY A 336 21.34 -31.85 -12.07
N LYS A 337 20.86 -32.21 -10.88
CA LYS A 337 21.69 -32.97 -9.94
C LYS A 337 21.34 -34.45 -10.11
N ALA A 338 22.18 -35.16 -10.85
CA ALA A 338 22.34 -36.61 -10.68
C ALA A 338 23.50 -36.83 -9.70
N GLY A 339 23.24 -37.56 -8.66
CA GLY A 339 24.27 -38.07 -7.78
C GLY A 339 24.96 -39.30 -8.36
N GLU A 340 26.19 -39.49 -8.02
CA GLU A 340 26.95 -40.75 -7.91
C GLU A 340 28.15 -40.42 -7.02
N GLY A 341 28.32 -41.01 -5.99
CA GLY A 341 28.82 -42.16 -5.31
C GLY A 341 30.29 -42.44 -5.57
N ARG A 342 31.08 -42.08 -4.57
CA ARG A 342 32.15 -42.94 -3.99
C ARG A 342 32.70 -42.31 -2.74
#